data_b7a51d2566cb9848ff89746f29459695
#
_entry.id   b7a51d2566cb9848ff89746f29459695
#
_cell.length_a   1.000
_cell.length_b   1.000
_cell.length_c   1.000
_cell.angle_alpha   90.00
_cell.angle_beta   90.00
_cell.angle_gamma   90.00
#
_symmetry.space_group_name_H-M   'P 1'
#
loop_
_entity.id
_entity.type
_entity.pdbx_description
1 polymer ?
#
loop_
_entity_poly.entity_id
_entity_poly.type
_entity_poly.pdbx_seq_one_letter_code
_entity_poly.pdbx_strand_id
1 'polypeptide(L)'
;MPLLTRGQALPSAEKEASQWLREVGLESRGHHRSGELSGGEQQRLALARALITQPQVLLADEPTGDLDGRTGELVFELVARLHREHQLTSLIATHNLAFARRCHRVLRLDQGKMEEVAPESLPA
;
A
#
# COMPACT_ATOMS: atom_id res chain seq x y z
N MET A 1 14.52 8.97 -2.33
CA MET A 1 14.14 10.39 -2.51
C MET A 1 13.37 10.62 -3.82
N PRO A 2 12.15 10.05 -3.98
CA PRO A 2 11.43 10.06 -5.27
C PRO A 2 11.15 11.47 -5.83
N LEU A 3 10.85 12.44 -4.97
CA LEU A 3 10.55 13.80 -5.41
C LEU A 3 11.79 14.51 -5.93
N LEU A 4 12.96 14.28 -5.33
CA LEU A 4 14.20 14.89 -5.78
C LEU A 4 14.64 14.34 -7.13
N THR A 5 14.42 13.06 -7.40
CA THR A 5 14.70 12.48 -8.73
C THR A 5 13.80 13.05 -9.83
N ARG A 6 12.65 13.63 -9.46
CA ARG A 6 11.78 14.37 -10.38
C ARG A 6 12.17 15.85 -10.54
N GLY A 7 13.30 16.26 -9.94
CA GLY A 7 13.78 17.63 -10.05
C GLY A 7 13.09 18.64 -9.14
N GLN A 8 12.36 18.16 -8.11
CA GLN A 8 11.68 19.04 -7.16
C GLN A 8 12.69 19.65 -6.18
N ALA A 9 12.49 20.93 -5.81
CA ALA A 9 13.33 21.62 -4.83
C ALA A 9 13.24 20.96 -3.46
N LEU A 10 14.37 20.90 -2.72
CA LEU A 10 14.45 20.21 -1.42
C LEU A 10 13.41 20.66 -0.40
N PRO A 11 13.17 21.98 -0.12
CA PRO A 11 12.15 22.40 0.85
C PRO A 11 10.74 21.94 0.48
N SER A 12 10.41 21.97 -0.80
CA SER A 12 9.12 21.49 -1.33
C SER A 12 8.98 19.97 -1.19
N ALA A 13 10.05 19.23 -1.49
CA ALA A 13 10.09 17.77 -1.33
C ALA A 13 9.94 17.35 0.14
N GLU A 14 10.59 18.05 1.07
CA GLU A 14 10.44 17.77 2.50
C GLU A 14 9.02 18.02 3.00
N LYS A 15 8.37 19.08 2.53
CA LYS A 15 6.99 19.39 2.87
C LYS A 15 6.04 18.28 2.40
N GLU A 16 6.16 17.83 1.17
CA GLU A 16 5.35 16.74 0.64
C GLU A 16 5.63 15.42 1.36
N ALA A 17 6.89 15.12 1.64
CA ALA A 17 7.27 13.93 2.40
C ALA A 17 6.62 13.94 3.80
N SER A 18 6.64 15.08 4.49
CA SER A 18 6.00 15.23 5.80
C SER A 18 4.48 15.03 5.72
N GLN A 19 3.84 15.56 4.68
CA GLN A 19 2.41 15.36 4.45
C GLN A 19 2.08 13.88 4.24
N TRP A 20 2.88 13.15 3.46
CA TRP A 20 2.67 11.73 3.23
C TRP A 20 2.93 10.88 4.46
N LEU A 21 3.92 11.22 5.29
CA LEU A 21 4.14 10.56 6.58
C LEU A 21 2.92 10.72 7.49
N ARG A 22 2.31 11.89 7.51
CA ARG A 22 1.06 12.14 8.24
C ARG A 22 -0.09 11.31 7.67
N GLU A 23 -0.22 11.28 6.34
CA GLU A 23 -1.25 10.52 5.63
C GLU A 23 -1.24 9.04 5.99
N VAL A 24 -0.06 8.45 6.16
CA VAL A 24 0.10 7.04 6.51
C VAL A 24 0.28 6.79 8.01
N GLY A 25 0.16 7.83 8.84
CA GLY A 25 0.23 7.71 10.30
C GLY A 25 1.64 7.55 10.86
N LEU A 26 2.65 8.04 10.15
CA LEU A 26 4.06 7.96 10.57
C LEU A 26 4.67 9.32 10.90
N GLU A 27 3.88 10.33 11.20
CA GLU A 27 4.36 11.70 11.45
C GLU A 27 5.42 11.74 12.56
N SER A 28 5.19 11.02 13.66
CA SER A 28 6.14 10.95 14.78
C SER A 28 7.40 10.13 14.47
N ARG A 29 7.45 9.44 13.34
CA ARG A 29 8.56 8.59 12.91
C ARG A 29 9.40 9.20 11.79
N GLY A 30 9.18 10.47 11.44
CA GLY A 30 9.82 11.11 10.28
C GLY A 30 11.34 11.18 10.34
N HIS A 31 11.94 11.12 11.53
CA HIS A 31 13.39 11.14 11.74
C HIS A 31 14.01 9.74 11.91
N HIS A 32 13.20 8.68 11.89
CA HIS A 32 13.69 7.32 12.03
C HIS A 32 14.14 6.77 10.67
N ARG A 33 15.16 5.91 10.70
CA ARG A 33 15.53 5.10 9.54
C ARG A 33 14.50 4.00 9.35
N SER A 34 14.28 3.57 8.09
CA SER A 34 13.30 2.53 7.79
C SER A 34 13.55 1.22 8.56
N GLY A 35 14.83 0.88 8.86
CA GLY A 35 15.17 -0.29 9.66
C GLY A 35 14.78 -0.21 11.13
N GLU A 36 14.44 0.98 11.65
CA GLU A 36 14.01 1.19 13.04
C GLU A 36 12.48 1.05 13.19
N LEU A 37 11.76 0.85 12.10
CA LEU A 37 10.30 0.77 12.07
C LEU A 37 9.83 -0.67 12.24
N SER A 38 8.63 -0.86 12.83
CA SER A 38 7.95 -2.15 12.82
C SER A 38 7.57 -2.57 11.40
N GLY A 39 7.19 -3.85 11.21
CA GLY A 39 6.76 -4.36 9.90
C GLY A 39 5.60 -3.57 9.31
N GLY A 40 4.58 -3.26 10.11
CA GLY A 40 3.44 -2.45 9.65
C GLY A 40 3.82 -1.02 9.34
N GLU A 41 4.70 -0.43 10.14
CA GLU A 41 5.23 0.91 9.87
C GLU A 41 6.07 0.95 8.60
N GLN A 42 6.88 -0.08 8.34
CA GLN A 42 7.63 -0.22 7.09
C GLN A 42 6.70 -0.30 5.87
N GLN A 43 5.61 -1.07 5.96
CA GLN A 43 4.62 -1.17 4.88
C GLN A 43 3.93 0.18 4.64
N ARG A 44 3.57 0.90 5.69
CA ARG A 44 3.00 2.24 5.57
C ARG A 44 3.98 3.23 4.93
N LEU A 45 5.25 3.15 5.30
CA LEU A 45 6.29 3.96 4.65
C LEU A 45 6.43 3.62 3.17
N ALA A 46 6.39 2.34 2.82
CA ALA A 46 6.45 1.90 1.43
C ALA A 46 5.27 2.45 0.60
N LEU A 47 4.06 2.48 1.17
CA LEU A 47 2.90 3.11 0.53
C LEU A 47 3.12 4.61 0.31
N ALA A 48 3.62 5.34 1.30
CA ALA A 48 3.92 6.76 1.15
C ALA A 48 4.95 6.99 0.03
N ARG A 49 6.00 6.18 -0.03
CA ARG A 49 7.01 6.26 -1.09
C ARG A 49 6.44 5.98 -2.48
N ALA A 50 5.55 5.01 -2.58
CA ALA A 50 4.91 4.66 -3.86
C ALA A 50 3.99 5.77 -4.35
N LEU A 51 3.26 6.44 -3.45
CA LEU A 51 2.19 7.37 -3.80
C LEU A 51 2.61 8.85 -3.83
N ILE A 52 3.76 9.19 -3.26
CA ILE A 52 4.22 10.58 -3.20
C ILE A 52 4.42 11.23 -4.58
N THR A 53 4.71 10.42 -5.59
CA THR A 53 4.85 10.88 -6.97
C THR A 53 3.53 11.00 -7.71
N GLN A 54 2.41 10.77 -7.03
CA GLN A 54 1.06 10.84 -7.57
C GLN A 54 0.84 9.91 -8.78
N PRO A 55 1.13 8.60 -8.64
CA PRO A 55 0.90 7.65 -9.72
C PRO A 55 -0.59 7.42 -9.95
N GLN A 56 -0.94 6.91 -11.12
CA GLN A 56 -2.30 6.47 -11.43
C GLN A 56 -2.53 5.00 -11.07
N VAL A 57 -1.46 4.21 -10.97
CA VAL A 57 -1.51 2.77 -10.72
C VAL A 57 -0.65 2.44 -9.51
N LEU A 58 -1.22 1.67 -8.60
CA LEU A 58 -0.51 1.07 -7.48
C LEU A 58 -0.35 -0.43 -7.72
N LEU A 59 0.89 -0.90 -7.69
CA LEU A 59 1.20 -2.33 -7.71
C LEU A 59 1.69 -2.74 -6.32
N ALA A 60 1.05 -3.73 -5.73
CA ALA A 60 1.43 -4.23 -4.41
C ALA A 60 1.55 -5.76 -4.44
N ASP A 61 2.66 -6.25 -3.89
CA ASP A 61 2.93 -7.67 -3.77
C ASP A 61 2.91 -8.05 -2.29
N GLU A 62 1.93 -8.85 -1.89
CA GLU A 62 1.71 -9.31 -0.52
C GLU A 62 1.82 -8.19 0.53
N PRO A 63 1.03 -7.12 0.42
CA PRO A 63 1.21 -5.94 1.27
C PRO A 63 0.96 -6.18 2.76
N THR A 64 0.35 -7.32 3.13
CA THR A 64 0.11 -7.73 4.52
C THR A 64 0.77 -9.06 4.87
N GLY A 65 1.65 -9.61 4.01
CA GLY A 65 2.10 -11.00 4.09
C GLY A 65 2.84 -11.37 5.37
N ASP A 66 3.69 -10.48 5.87
CA ASP A 66 4.52 -10.75 7.06
C ASP A 66 3.98 -10.09 8.32
N LEU A 67 2.72 -9.64 8.31
CA LEU A 67 2.11 -8.92 9.41
C LEU A 67 1.16 -9.83 10.21
N ASP A 68 1.08 -9.61 11.54
CA ASP A 68 0.03 -10.23 12.34
C ASP A 68 -1.35 -9.73 11.90
N GLY A 69 -2.41 -10.44 12.30
CA GLY A 69 -3.76 -10.19 11.80
C GLY A 69 -4.24 -8.76 12.02
N ARG A 70 -3.98 -8.18 13.20
CA ARG A 70 -4.41 -6.81 13.52
C ARG A 70 -3.62 -5.77 12.70
N THR A 71 -2.31 -5.91 12.65
CA THR A 71 -1.45 -5.00 11.90
C THR A 71 -1.72 -5.11 10.41
N GLY A 72 -1.94 -6.32 9.89
CA GLY A 72 -2.34 -6.55 8.51
C GLY A 72 -3.66 -5.87 8.17
N GLU A 73 -4.64 -5.93 9.06
CA GLU A 73 -5.93 -5.26 8.86
C GLU A 73 -5.77 -3.73 8.79
N LEU A 74 -4.96 -3.13 9.65
CA LEU A 74 -4.68 -1.69 9.61
C LEU A 74 -4.02 -1.27 8.30
N VAL A 75 -3.08 -2.06 7.79
CA VAL A 75 -2.44 -1.79 6.49
C VAL A 75 -3.45 -1.95 5.35
N PHE A 76 -4.31 -2.98 5.41
CA PHE A 76 -5.37 -3.14 4.42
C PHE A 76 -6.32 -1.94 4.39
N GLU A 77 -6.80 -1.49 5.54
CA GLU A 77 -7.69 -0.32 5.63
C GLU A 77 -7.03 0.93 5.06
N LEU A 78 -5.74 1.11 5.32
CA LEU A 78 -4.98 2.22 4.76
C LEU A 78 -4.92 2.13 3.22
N VAL A 79 -4.59 0.96 2.67
CA VAL A 79 -4.56 0.74 1.21
C VAL A 79 -5.92 1.05 0.59
N ALA A 80 -7.00 0.54 1.20
CA ALA A 80 -8.37 0.77 0.71
C ALA A 80 -8.74 2.25 0.74
N ARG A 81 -8.38 2.96 1.82
CA ARG A 81 -8.62 4.40 1.93
C ARG A 81 -7.85 5.20 0.87
N LEU A 82 -6.56 4.95 0.73
CA LEU A 82 -5.72 5.65 -0.25
C LEU A 82 -6.17 5.37 -1.68
N HIS A 83 -6.58 4.12 -1.96
CA HIS A 83 -7.16 3.76 -3.26
C HIS A 83 -8.39 4.63 -3.60
N ARG A 84 -9.30 4.81 -2.65
CA ARG A 84 -10.49 5.64 -2.85
C ARG A 84 -10.16 7.13 -2.95
N GLU A 85 -9.37 7.65 -2.02
CA GLU A 85 -9.08 9.08 -1.92
C GLU A 85 -8.26 9.59 -3.10
N HIS A 86 -7.33 8.79 -3.60
CA HIS A 86 -6.46 9.16 -4.72
C HIS A 86 -6.92 8.60 -6.07
N GLN A 87 -8.09 7.95 -6.11
CA GLN A 87 -8.67 7.38 -7.33
C GLN A 87 -7.68 6.49 -8.08
N LEU A 88 -6.99 5.61 -7.35
CA LEU A 88 -5.97 4.73 -7.90
C LEU A 88 -6.60 3.55 -8.65
N THR A 89 -5.90 3.06 -9.68
CA THR A 89 -6.06 1.69 -10.15
C THR A 89 -5.06 0.83 -9.39
N SER A 90 -5.53 -0.14 -8.62
CA SER A 90 -4.67 -0.95 -7.75
C SER A 90 -4.68 -2.40 -8.20
N LEU A 91 -3.48 -2.94 -8.43
CA LEU A 91 -3.28 -4.37 -8.70
C LEU A 91 -2.48 -4.97 -7.55
N ILE A 92 -3.08 -5.94 -6.86
CA ILE A 92 -2.53 -6.51 -5.64
C ILE A 92 -2.38 -8.02 -5.84
N ALA A 93 -1.16 -8.53 -5.70
CA ALA A 93 -0.90 -9.97 -5.64
C ALA A 93 -0.93 -10.39 -4.17
N THR A 94 -1.75 -11.38 -3.84
CA THR A 94 -1.85 -11.88 -2.47
C THR A 94 -2.40 -13.30 -2.41
N HIS A 95 -1.99 -14.06 -1.41
CA HIS A 95 -2.63 -15.32 -1.02
C HIS A 95 -3.59 -15.16 0.16
N ASN A 96 -3.74 -13.93 0.66
CA ASN A 96 -4.68 -13.62 1.74
C ASN A 96 -6.11 -13.52 1.18
N LEU A 97 -6.90 -14.58 1.36
CA LEU A 97 -8.25 -14.65 0.83
C LEU A 97 -9.20 -13.63 1.47
N ALA A 98 -9.00 -13.31 2.76
CA ALA A 98 -9.79 -12.28 3.43
C ALA A 98 -9.56 -10.90 2.80
N PHE A 99 -8.33 -10.61 2.40
CA PHE A 99 -7.99 -9.40 1.65
C PHE A 99 -8.65 -9.44 0.25
N ALA A 100 -8.47 -10.54 -0.48
CA ALA A 100 -8.98 -10.68 -1.83
C ALA A 100 -10.52 -10.52 -1.90
N ARG A 101 -11.25 -11.06 -0.93
CA ARG A 101 -12.72 -10.94 -0.86
C ARG A 101 -13.22 -9.50 -0.79
N ARG A 102 -12.39 -8.58 -0.34
CA ARG A 102 -12.76 -7.16 -0.20
C ARG A 102 -12.38 -6.32 -1.43
N CYS A 103 -11.76 -6.93 -2.43
CA CYS A 103 -11.43 -6.27 -3.68
C CYS A 103 -12.64 -6.24 -4.62
N HIS A 104 -12.66 -5.29 -5.55
CA HIS A 104 -13.73 -5.18 -6.56
C HIS A 104 -13.74 -6.35 -7.53
N ARG A 105 -12.54 -6.80 -7.93
CA ARG A 105 -12.35 -7.91 -8.86
C ARG A 105 -11.26 -8.82 -8.32
N VAL A 106 -11.43 -10.11 -8.55
CA VAL A 106 -10.42 -11.11 -8.17
C VAL A 106 -10.07 -11.96 -9.37
N LEU A 107 -8.78 -12.04 -9.65
CA LEU A 107 -8.23 -12.94 -10.65
C LEU A 107 -7.49 -14.06 -9.92
N ARG A 108 -7.96 -15.29 -10.08
CA ARG A 108 -7.31 -16.46 -9.52
C ARG A 108 -6.31 -17.01 -10.52
N LEU A 109 -5.07 -17.18 -10.07
CA LEU A 109 -4.02 -17.83 -10.85
C LEU A 109 -3.87 -19.27 -10.34
N ASP A 110 -4.13 -20.24 -11.20
CA ASP A 110 -4.01 -21.66 -10.88
C ASP A 110 -3.43 -22.41 -12.07
N GLN A 111 -2.37 -23.19 -11.83
CA GLN A 111 -1.69 -24.01 -12.84
C GLN A 111 -1.37 -23.24 -14.13
N GLY A 112 -0.91 -21.98 -14.01
CA GLY A 112 -0.56 -21.17 -15.15
C GLY A 112 -1.74 -20.57 -15.92
N LYS A 113 -2.95 -20.76 -15.43
CA LYS A 113 -4.18 -20.16 -16.00
C LYS A 113 -4.71 -19.09 -15.07
N MET A 114 -5.26 -18.04 -15.66
CA MET A 114 -5.86 -16.94 -14.91
C MET A 114 -7.35 -16.89 -15.23
N GLU A 115 -8.17 -16.84 -14.19
CA GLU A 115 -9.62 -16.72 -14.33
C GLU A 115 -10.18 -15.68 -13.36
N GLU A 116 -11.20 -14.95 -13.80
CA GLU A 116 -11.92 -14.04 -12.92
C GLU A 116 -12.92 -14.83 -12.08
N VAL A 117 -12.90 -14.61 -10.78
CA VAL A 117 -13.83 -15.26 -9.83
C VAL A 117 -14.56 -14.19 -9.03
N ALA A 118 -15.77 -14.49 -8.60
CA ALA A 118 -16.51 -13.59 -7.73
C ALA A 118 -15.83 -13.51 -6.35
N PRO A 119 -15.59 -12.30 -5.80
CA PRO A 119 -14.95 -12.18 -4.50
C PRO A 119 -15.65 -12.96 -3.39
N GLU A 120 -16.97 -12.99 -3.40
CA GLU A 120 -17.81 -13.71 -2.45
C GLU A 120 -17.70 -15.24 -2.57
N SER A 121 -17.19 -15.75 -3.67
CA SER A 121 -17.00 -17.20 -3.88
C SER A 121 -15.73 -17.73 -3.19
N LEU A 122 -14.85 -16.83 -2.75
CA LEU A 122 -13.63 -17.23 -2.06
C LEU A 122 -13.94 -17.75 -0.65
N PRO A 123 -13.19 -18.74 -0.15
CA PRO A 123 -13.33 -19.21 1.22
C PRO A 123 -13.19 -18.07 2.25
N ALA A 124 -13.94 -18.21 3.32
CA ALA A 124 -13.87 -17.25 4.41
C ALA A 124 -12.52 -17.36 5.16
#